data_94e1da353336cd2228a5851828790525
#
_entry.id   94e1da353336cd2228a5851828790525
#
_cell.length_a   1.000
_cell.length_b   1.000
_cell.length_c   1.000
_cell.angle_alpha   90.00
_cell.angle_beta   90.00
_cell.angle_gamma   90.00
#
_symmetry.space_group_name_H-M   'P 1'
#
loop_
_entity.id
_entity.type
_entity.pdbx_description
1 polymer ?
#
loop_
_entity_poly.entity_id
_entity_poly.type
_entity_poly.pdbx_seq_one_letter_code
_entity_poly.pdbx_strand_id
1 'polypeptide(L)'
;MKGDDTSIEELLLQVGARDEPPAEMMLEVQAAVHAEWQSMLRARRTRRQFIAVGIAASAVLAVGVAFFGARYMAPSPVQVAQITRIDGHLLVRPQGQTARELAVAQSVSTGETIQTDDRSRAALQFGDQVSLRLDQGTIVKVASADELVLTAGALYIDSQAQNPQELTVRTDAGSVRHVGTQYEVRTHADDMVVSVREGRVMIANAAGTSSGVAGEEIRVTPRGEIVRGTVAAHDPRWQWAASTAPQFDINDHTLAVFLEWVARETGRKVVYASSAAQSAANGLKLRGSIVGLDPDTALNAVLSTTQLHRYQTKDELIGIALTSD
;
A
#
# COMPACT_ATOMS: atom_id res chain seq x y z
N MET A 1 4.46 97.01 15.21
CA MET A 1 4.96 96.54 16.53
C MET A 1 5.97 95.49 16.26
N LYS A 2 7.30 95.85 16.35
CA LYS A 2 8.41 94.90 16.23
C LYS A 2 8.58 94.22 17.59
N GLY A 3 8.36 92.92 17.67
CA GLY A 3 8.70 92.13 18.86
C GLY A 3 10.24 91.86 18.86
N ASP A 4 10.84 92.17 19.96
CA ASP A 4 12.25 91.91 20.28
C ASP A 4 12.42 90.38 20.42
N ASP A 5 12.97 89.73 19.37
CA ASP A 5 13.53 88.37 19.47
C ASP A 5 14.94 88.47 20.09
N THR A 6 14.99 88.64 21.40
CA THR A 6 16.25 88.48 22.13
C THR A 6 16.59 86.97 22.03
N SER A 7 17.65 86.67 21.28
CA SER A 7 18.07 85.29 21.05
C SER A 7 18.41 84.62 22.39
N ILE A 8 18.02 83.35 22.56
CA ILE A 8 18.36 82.55 23.75
C ILE A 8 19.87 82.49 23.96
N GLU A 9 20.69 82.70 22.91
CA GLU A 9 22.15 82.86 22.97
C GLU A 9 22.58 84.11 23.70
N GLU A 10 21.91 85.27 23.49
CA GLU A 10 22.23 86.51 24.21
C GLU A 10 21.87 86.40 25.70
N LEU A 11 20.81 85.75 26.07
CA LEU A 11 20.45 85.46 27.46
C LEU A 11 21.42 84.49 28.13
N LEU A 12 21.99 83.56 27.43
CA LEU A 12 22.98 82.61 27.95
C LEU A 12 24.36 83.27 28.16
N LEU A 13 24.72 84.33 27.39
CA LEU A 13 25.92 85.05 27.54
C LEU A 13 25.91 86.07 28.78
N GLN A 14 24.73 86.44 29.28
CA GLN A 14 24.56 87.24 30.46
C GLN A 14 24.66 86.46 31.78
N VAL A 15 24.56 85.13 31.73
CA VAL A 15 24.75 84.26 32.88
C VAL A 15 26.23 83.96 32.99
N GLY A 16 26.88 84.68 33.94
CA GLY A 16 28.30 84.50 34.25
C GLY A 16 28.69 83.04 34.50
N ALA A 17 29.97 82.73 34.40
CA ALA A 17 30.51 81.42 34.68
C ALA A 17 29.95 80.87 36.01
N ARG A 18 29.30 79.72 35.96
CA ARG A 18 28.85 79.04 37.18
C ARG A 18 30.08 78.60 37.97
N ASP A 19 30.00 78.77 39.27
CA ASP A 19 31.00 78.19 40.16
C ASP A 19 31.12 76.70 39.94
N GLU A 20 32.35 76.24 39.74
CA GLU A 20 32.58 74.79 39.62
C GLU A 20 32.18 74.10 40.93
N PRO A 21 31.36 73.05 40.86
CA PRO A 21 30.97 72.35 42.07
C PRO A 21 32.22 71.73 42.76
N PRO A 22 32.22 71.63 44.11
CA PRO A 22 33.31 70.99 44.82
C PRO A 22 33.63 69.58 44.24
N ALA A 23 34.93 69.27 44.14
CA ALA A 23 35.39 68.00 43.53
C ALA A 23 34.77 66.73 44.19
N GLU A 24 34.50 66.86 45.53
CA GLU A 24 33.82 65.74 46.25
C GLU A 24 32.39 65.54 45.78
N MET A 25 31.62 66.55 45.48
CA MET A 25 30.27 66.48 45.01
C MET A 25 30.23 65.91 43.56
N MET A 26 31.25 66.25 42.77
CA MET A 26 31.37 65.69 41.40
C MET A 26 31.66 64.15 41.37
N LEU A 27 32.51 63.71 42.31
CA LEU A 27 32.82 62.32 42.51
C LEU A 27 31.60 61.54 43.02
N GLU A 28 30.81 62.09 43.91
CA GLU A 28 29.61 61.45 44.44
C GLU A 28 28.51 61.29 43.35
N VAL A 29 28.27 62.33 42.57
CA VAL A 29 27.33 62.30 41.43
C VAL A 29 27.81 61.35 40.38
N GLN A 30 29.09 61.31 40.03
CA GLN A 30 29.67 60.36 39.12
C GLN A 30 29.48 58.92 39.60
N ALA A 31 29.72 58.61 40.86
CA ALA A 31 29.55 57.33 41.47
C ALA A 31 28.07 56.89 41.45
N ALA A 32 27.14 57.79 41.77
CA ALA A 32 25.70 57.51 41.74
C ALA A 32 25.19 57.22 40.32
N VAL A 33 25.60 58.08 39.37
CA VAL A 33 25.22 57.83 37.92
C VAL A 33 25.81 56.52 37.38
N HIS A 34 27.05 56.19 37.77
CA HIS A 34 27.72 54.99 37.38
C HIS A 34 27.02 53.74 37.96
N ALA A 35 26.59 53.77 39.20
CA ALA A 35 25.85 52.71 39.87
C ALA A 35 24.47 52.48 39.20
N GLU A 36 23.72 53.55 38.92
CA GLU A 36 22.45 53.57 38.28
C GLU A 36 22.58 52.98 36.84
N TRP A 37 23.57 53.40 36.07
CA TRP A 37 23.84 52.91 34.74
C TRP A 37 24.20 51.42 34.71
N GLN A 38 25.03 50.97 35.66
CA GLN A 38 25.35 49.55 35.80
C GLN A 38 24.13 48.69 36.18
N SER A 39 23.23 49.24 37.03
CA SER A 39 21.99 48.50 37.40
C SER A 39 21.07 48.33 36.21
N MET A 40 20.92 49.37 35.37
CA MET A 40 20.12 49.27 34.12
C MET A 40 20.72 48.31 33.09
N LEU A 41 22.03 48.24 32.94
CA LEU A 41 22.69 47.28 32.05
C LEU A 41 22.55 45.84 32.55
N ARG A 42 22.62 45.60 33.85
CA ARG A 42 22.39 44.27 34.44
C ARG A 42 20.92 43.84 34.24
N ALA A 43 19.95 44.70 34.44
CA ALA A 43 18.54 44.43 34.24
C ALA A 43 18.21 44.10 32.75
N ARG A 44 18.86 44.79 31.79
CA ARG A 44 18.71 44.50 30.37
C ARG A 44 19.35 43.15 29.96
N ARG A 45 20.47 42.78 30.56
CA ARG A 45 21.15 41.50 30.30
C ARG A 45 20.35 40.33 30.84
N THR A 46 19.84 40.39 32.05
CA THR A 46 18.99 39.35 32.65
C THR A 46 17.69 39.21 31.90
N ARG A 47 17.02 40.29 31.50
CA ARG A 47 15.81 40.24 30.70
C ARG A 47 16.03 39.56 29.32
N ARG A 48 17.17 39.88 28.65
CA ARG A 48 17.53 39.19 27.37
C ARG A 48 17.83 37.71 27.58
N GLN A 49 18.46 37.31 28.65
CA GLN A 49 18.72 35.90 28.97
C GLN A 49 17.40 35.13 29.24
N PHE A 50 16.46 35.70 29.99
CA PHE A 50 15.15 35.09 30.23
C PHE A 50 14.32 34.96 28.94
N ILE A 51 14.38 35.96 28.05
CA ILE A 51 13.73 35.88 26.74
C ILE A 51 14.37 34.78 25.88
N ALA A 52 15.69 34.70 25.84
CA ALA A 52 16.40 33.67 25.06
C ALA A 52 16.11 32.25 25.59
N VAL A 53 16.08 32.04 26.90
CA VAL A 53 15.73 30.77 27.55
C VAL A 53 14.26 30.43 27.29
N GLY A 54 13.36 31.42 27.34
CA GLY A 54 11.94 31.21 27.04
C GLY A 54 11.69 30.75 25.57
N ILE A 55 12.41 31.36 24.61
CA ILE A 55 12.33 30.95 23.19
C ILE A 55 12.91 29.56 22.98
N ALA A 56 14.05 29.25 23.62
CA ALA A 56 14.64 27.92 23.54
C ALA A 56 13.71 26.84 24.14
N ALA A 57 13.11 27.08 25.28
CA ALA A 57 12.17 26.18 25.94
C ALA A 57 10.89 25.96 25.10
N SER A 58 10.34 27.05 24.52
CA SER A 58 9.17 26.91 23.62
C SER A 58 9.48 26.18 22.32
N ALA A 59 10.69 26.34 21.76
CA ALA A 59 11.12 25.58 20.58
C ALA A 59 11.25 24.07 20.89
N VAL A 60 11.85 23.71 22.04
CA VAL A 60 11.95 22.31 22.50
C VAL A 60 10.56 21.72 22.75
N LEU A 61 9.67 22.49 23.37
CA LEU A 61 8.28 22.04 23.61
C LEU A 61 7.51 21.86 22.30
N ALA A 62 7.66 22.78 21.33
CA ALA A 62 7.03 22.67 20.01
C ALA A 62 7.54 21.46 19.21
N VAL A 63 8.85 21.20 19.24
CA VAL A 63 9.45 20.00 18.63
C VAL A 63 8.97 18.74 19.35
N GLY A 64 8.89 18.75 20.68
CA GLY A 64 8.34 17.65 21.48
C GLY A 64 6.88 17.37 21.13
N VAL A 65 6.03 18.38 21.10
CA VAL A 65 4.61 18.26 20.73
C VAL A 65 4.45 17.80 19.30
N ALA A 66 5.25 18.32 18.34
CA ALA A 66 5.22 17.87 16.95
C ALA A 66 5.66 16.40 16.80
N PHE A 67 6.71 15.99 17.50
CA PHE A 67 7.23 14.63 17.47
C PHE A 67 6.27 13.61 18.14
N PHE A 68 5.77 13.94 19.32
CA PHE A 68 4.78 13.11 20.02
C PHE A 68 3.43 13.15 19.33
N GLY A 69 2.96 14.32 18.87
CA GLY A 69 1.70 14.46 18.15
C GLY A 69 1.68 13.66 16.85
N ALA A 70 2.75 13.68 16.06
CA ALA A 70 2.88 12.87 14.85
C ALA A 70 2.84 11.36 15.16
N ARG A 71 3.33 10.94 16.32
CA ARG A 71 3.35 9.54 16.74
C ARG A 71 1.99 9.08 17.28
N TYR A 72 1.21 9.96 17.89
CA TYR A 72 -0.16 9.68 18.36
C TYR A 72 -1.23 9.86 17.28
N MET A 73 -0.93 10.60 16.20
CA MET A 73 -1.81 10.77 15.04
C MET A 73 -1.58 9.71 13.95
N ALA A 74 -0.65 8.77 14.11
CA ALA A 74 -0.53 7.64 13.21
C ALA A 74 -1.86 6.85 13.24
N PRO A 75 -2.55 6.64 12.10
CA PRO A 75 -3.79 5.88 12.08
C PRO A 75 -3.51 4.49 12.65
N SER A 76 -4.39 4.02 13.50
CA SER A 76 -4.31 2.66 14.04
C SER A 76 -4.29 1.66 12.91
N PRO A 77 -3.44 0.62 12.94
CA PRO A 77 -3.41 -0.38 11.90
C PRO A 77 -4.78 -1.07 11.79
N VAL A 78 -5.36 -1.03 10.61
CA VAL A 78 -6.65 -1.67 10.30
C VAL A 78 -6.35 -3.01 9.65
N GLN A 79 -6.98 -4.08 10.13
CA GLN A 79 -6.91 -5.39 9.48
C GLN A 79 -7.65 -5.32 8.13
N VAL A 80 -6.97 -5.67 7.05
CA VAL A 80 -7.50 -5.54 5.69
C VAL A 80 -7.41 -6.84 4.89
N ALA A 81 -6.62 -7.80 5.33
CA ALA A 81 -6.49 -9.08 4.66
C ALA A 81 -6.38 -10.22 5.68
N GLN A 82 -6.79 -11.42 5.26
CA GLN A 82 -6.63 -12.67 5.98
C GLN A 82 -5.86 -13.68 5.13
N ILE A 83 -4.88 -14.37 5.71
CA ILE A 83 -4.12 -15.42 5.04
C ILE A 83 -5.02 -16.66 4.87
N THR A 84 -5.20 -17.08 3.61
CA THR A 84 -6.01 -18.26 3.27
C THR A 84 -5.15 -19.48 2.91
N ARG A 85 -3.94 -19.26 2.41
CA ARG A 85 -3.00 -20.33 2.07
C ARG A 85 -1.55 -19.85 2.16
N ILE A 86 -0.65 -20.77 2.58
CA ILE A 86 0.79 -20.58 2.56
C ILE A 86 1.40 -21.87 2.03
N ASP A 87 2.19 -21.74 0.98
CA ASP A 87 3.08 -22.81 0.48
C ASP A 87 4.51 -22.35 0.75
N GLY A 88 5.17 -22.93 1.77
CA GLY A 88 6.47 -22.47 2.29
C GLY A 88 6.36 -21.52 3.46
N HIS A 89 7.08 -20.40 3.45
CA HIS A 89 7.18 -19.41 4.52
C HIS A 89 6.64 -18.04 4.10
N LEU A 90 5.91 -17.39 4.98
CA LEU A 90 5.41 -16.04 4.77
C LEU A 90 5.85 -15.14 5.93
N LEU A 91 6.61 -14.10 5.60
CA LEU A 91 7.07 -13.13 6.58
C LEU A 91 6.23 -11.85 6.50
N VAL A 92 5.93 -11.28 7.67
CA VAL A 92 5.37 -9.94 7.77
C VAL A 92 6.27 -9.06 8.60
N ARG A 93 6.45 -7.83 8.14
CA ARG A 93 7.20 -6.79 8.86
C ARG A 93 6.29 -5.59 9.11
N PRO A 94 5.83 -5.40 10.36
CA PRO A 94 5.17 -4.15 10.75
C PRO A 94 6.14 -2.97 10.63
N GLN A 95 5.60 -1.78 10.43
CA GLN A 95 6.43 -0.58 10.28
C GLN A 95 7.28 -0.33 11.54
N GLY A 96 8.61 -0.27 11.35
CA GLY A 96 9.57 -0.03 12.45
C GLY A 96 9.79 -1.20 13.40
N GLN A 97 9.36 -2.41 13.04
CA GLN A 97 9.52 -3.61 13.84
C GLN A 97 10.31 -4.70 13.10
N THR A 98 10.71 -5.74 13.83
CA THR A 98 11.32 -6.94 13.25
C THR A 98 10.29 -7.77 12.49
N ALA A 99 10.74 -8.46 11.43
CA ALA A 99 9.89 -9.40 10.71
C ALA A 99 9.51 -10.58 11.60
N ARG A 100 8.26 -11.07 11.44
CA ARG A 100 7.74 -12.30 12.06
C ARG A 100 7.12 -13.18 10.99
N GLU A 101 7.09 -14.47 11.24
CA GLU A 101 6.40 -15.42 10.37
C GLU A 101 4.89 -15.37 10.60
N LEU A 102 4.13 -15.51 9.51
CA LEU A 102 2.67 -15.62 9.51
C LEU A 102 2.21 -17.04 9.31
N ALA A 103 1.07 -17.38 9.90
CA ALA A 103 0.35 -18.62 9.68
C ALA A 103 -0.99 -18.37 8.96
N VAL A 104 -1.58 -19.44 8.42
CA VAL A 104 -2.94 -19.43 7.85
C VAL A 104 -3.93 -18.93 8.90
N ALA A 105 -4.97 -18.24 8.47
CA ALA A 105 -6.00 -17.56 9.26
C ALA A 105 -5.53 -16.33 10.06
N GLN A 106 -4.24 -15.99 10.02
CA GLN A 106 -3.77 -14.71 10.58
C GLN A 106 -4.10 -13.55 9.65
N SER A 107 -4.25 -12.37 10.25
CA SER A 107 -4.60 -11.14 9.54
C SER A 107 -3.37 -10.29 9.25
N VAL A 108 -3.47 -9.51 8.18
CA VAL A 108 -2.52 -8.48 7.78
C VAL A 108 -3.19 -7.12 7.90
N SER A 109 -2.44 -6.16 8.43
CA SER A 109 -2.92 -4.80 8.69
C SER A 109 -2.26 -3.77 7.77
N THR A 110 -2.88 -2.61 7.68
CA THR A 110 -2.29 -1.45 7.00
C THR A 110 -0.94 -1.08 7.61
N GLY A 111 0.03 -0.69 6.77
CA GLY A 111 1.40 -0.36 7.15
C GLY A 111 2.35 -1.55 7.19
N GLU A 112 1.86 -2.80 7.16
CA GLU A 112 2.68 -4.00 7.16
C GLU A 112 3.25 -4.30 5.76
N THR A 113 4.44 -4.87 5.72
CA THR A 113 5.08 -5.40 4.50
C THR A 113 5.10 -6.91 4.58
N ILE A 114 4.57 -7.57 3.56
CA ILE A 114 4.53 -9.02 3.40
C ILE A 114 5.66 -9.43 2.46
N GLN A 115 6.31 -10.55 2.76
CA GLN A 115 7.40 -11.08 1.95
C GLN A 115 7.32 -12.60 1.83
N THR A 116 7.42 -13.11 0.62
CA THR A 116 7.71 -14.51 0.29
C THR A 116 9.17 -14.65 -0.10
N ASP A 117 9.77 -15.80 0.16
CA ASP A 117 11.11 -16.15 -0.34
C ASP A 117 11.04 -16.75 -1.77
N ASP A 118 12.17 -17.26 -2.27
CA ASP A 118 12.33 -17.82 -3.62
C ASP A 118 11.66 -19.20 -3.81
N ARG A 119 11.04 -19.76 -2.78
CA ARG A 119 10.36 -21.08 -2.79
C ARG A 119 8.97 -21.02 -2.22
N SER A 120 8.55 -19.87 -1.74
CA SER A 120 7.30 -19.71 -1.01
C SER A 120 6.29 -18.89 -1.79
N ARG A 121 5.01 -19.25 -1.64
CA ARG A 121 3.85 -18.56 -2.18
C ARG A 121 2.78 -18.40 -1.12
N ALA A 122 1.91 -17.44 -1.28
CA ALA A 122 0.79 -17.25 -0.36
C ALA A 122 -0.46 -16.78 -1.09
N ALA A 123 -1.61 -17.08 -0.50
CA ALA A 123 -2.88 -16.48 -0.87
C ALA A 123 -3.52 -15.80 0.33
N LEU A 124 -4.16 -14.65 0.07
CA LEU A 124 -4.84 -13.84 1.04
C LEU A 124 -6.22 -13.47 0.52
N GLN A 125 -7.20 -13.41 1.41
CA GLN A 125 -8.45 -12.72 1.16
C GLN A 125 -8.27 -11.27 1.58
N PHE A 126 -8.31 -10.35 0.62
CA PHE A 126 -8.18 -8.91 0.83
C PHE A 126 -9.57 -8.26 0.79
N GLY A 127 -10.01 -7.72 1.93
CA GLY A 127 -11.43 -7.40 2.09
C GLY A 127 -12.32 -8.63 1.87
N ASP A 128 -13.57 -8.39 1.44
CA ASP A 128 -14.55 -9.49 1.26
C ASP A 128 -14.54 -10.09 -0.17
N GLN A 129 -13.92 -9.42 -1.16
CA GLN A 129 -14.15 -9.73 -2.57
C GLN A 129 -12.89 -9.92 -3.42
N VAL A 130 -11.69 -9.69 -2.86
CA VAL A 130 -10.44 -9.78 -3.61
C VAL A 130 -9.60 -10.94 -3.08
N SER A 131 -9.36 -11.95 -3.93
CA SER A 131 -8.32 -12.96 -3.72
C SER A 131 -6.99 -12.43 -4.25
N LEU A 132 -6.03 -12.28 -3.37
CA LEU A 132 -4.68 -11.84 -3.67
C LEU A 132 -3.72 -13.02 -3.53
N ARG A 133 -2.88 -13.27 -4.54
CA ARG A 133 -1.85 -14.32 -4.49
C ARG A 133 -0.48 -13.71 -4.71
N LEU A 134 0.47 -14.14 -3.91
CA LEU A 134 1.87 -13.71 -3.96
C LEU A 134 2.72 -14.83 -4.55
N ASP A 135 3.46 -14.52 -5.60
CA ASP A 135 4.46 -15.44 -6.17
C ASP A 135 5.74 -15.45 -5.31
N GLN A 136 6.68 -16.28 -5.69
CA GLN A 136 8.01 -16.36 -5.10
C GLN A 136 8.75 -15.01 -5.20
N GLY A 137 9.57 -14.70 -4.18
CA GLY A 137 10.37 -13.48 -4.15
C GLY A 137 9.56 -12.19 -4.13
N THR A 138 8.31 -12.23 -3.64
CA THR A 138 7.43 -11.06 -3.62
C THR A 138 7.63 -10.24 -2.35
N ILE A 139 7.74 -8.92 -2.52
CA ILE A 139 7.76 -7.93 -1.45
C ILE A 139 6.65 -6.92 -1.73
N VAL A 140 5.61 -6.93 -0.90
CA VAL A 140 4.46 -6.04 -1.02
C VAL A 140 4.11 -5.38 0.30
N LYS A 141 3.92 -4.05 0.29
CA LYS A 141 3.45 -3.28 1.44
C LYS A 141 1.97 -3.00 1.29
N VAL A 142 1.21 -3.24 2.34
CA VAL A 142 -0.20 -2.82 2.45
C VAL A 142 -0.21 -1.35 2.87
N ALA A 143 -0.37 -0.43 1.92
CA ALA A 143 -0.34 1.00 2.19
C ALA A 143 -1.65 1.49 2.83
N SER A 144 -2.80 1.00 2.32
CA SER A 144 -4.15 1.29 2.83
C SER A 144 -5.09 0.10 2.58
N ALA A 145 -6.39 0.27 2.84
CA ALA A 145 -7.40 -0.74 2.54
C ALA A 145 -7.68 -0.89 1.03
N ASP A 146 -7.16 -0.01 0.20
CA ASP A 146 -7.36 0.05 -1.24
C ASP A 146 -6.06 0.22 -2.05
N GLU A 147 -4.89 0.19 -1.37
CA GLU A 147 -3.60 0.37 -2.04
C GLU A 147 -2.53 -0.62 -1.54
N LEU A 148 -1.89 -1.28 -2.50
CA LEU A 148 -0.71 -2.12 -2.31
C LEU A 148 0.49 -1.49 -3.04
N VAL A 149 1.67 -1.55 -2.43
CA VAL A 149 2.94 -1.14 -3.06
C VAL A 149 3.79 -2.39 -3.28
N LEU A 150 3.90 -2.81 -4.54
CA LEU A 150 4.72 -3.95 -4.97
C LEU A 150 6.13 -3.47 -5.29
N THR A 151 7.10 -3.88 -4.49
CA THR A 151 8.52 -3.55 -4.68
C THR A 151 9.25 -4.61 -5.48
N ALA A 152 8.90 -5.89 -5.29
CA ALA A 152 9.54 -7.01 -5.99
C ALA A 152 8.56 -8.17 -6.16
N GLY A 153 8.79 -9.03 -7.16
CA GLY A 153 8.02 -10.24 -7.40
C GLY A 153 6.74 -10.03 -8.19
N ALA A 154 5.68 -10.76 -7.86
CA ALA A 154 4.41 -10.67 -8.56
C ALA A 154 3.21 -10.87 -7.65
N LEU A 155 2.13 -10.16 -7.99
CA LEU A 155 0.79 -10.30 -7.42
C LEU A 155 -0.18 -10.75 -8.49
N TYR A 156 -0.96 -11.78 -8.21
CA TYR A 156 -2.14 -12.12 -8.99
C TYR A 156 -3.38 -11.68 -8.20
N ILE A 157 -4.23 -10.92 -8.85
CA ILE A 157 -5.43 -10.34 -8.27
C ILE A 157 -6.64 -10.95 -8.97
N ASP A 158 -7.54 -11.54 -8.18
CA ASP A 158 -8.83 -12.04 -8.62
C ASP A 158 -9.94 -11.33 -7.86
N SER A 159 -10.62 -10.41 -8.53
CA SER A 159 -11.71 -9.62 -7.99
C SER A 159 -13.02 -9.98 -8.68
N GLN A 160 -14.07 -10.25 -7.89
CA GLN A 160 -15.39 -10.61 -8.43
C GLN A 160 -16.10 -9.36 -8.99
N ALA A 161 -16.71 -9.52 -10.17
CA ALA A 161 -17.27 -8.41 -10.95
C ALA A 161 -18.52 -7.72 -10.35
N GLN A 162 -19.20 -8.33 -9.38
CA GLN A 162 -20.54 -7.87 -8.95
C GLN A 162 -20.54 -6.67 -8.01
N ASN A 163 -19.43 -6.35 -7.35
CA ASN A 163 -19.23 -5.13 -6.57
C ASN A 163 -17.73 -4.95 -6.31
N PRO A 164 -16.95 -4.51 -7.31
CA PRO A 164 -15.50 -4.52 -7.21
C PRO A 164 -15.05 -3.55 -6.11
N GLN A 165 -14.44 -4.10 -5.06
CA GLN A 165 -13.60 -3.29 -4.18
C GLN A 165 -12.47 -2.75 -5.05
N GLU A 166 -12.36 -1.44 -5.18
CA GLU A 166 -11.24 -0.84 -5.91
C GLU A 166 -9.94 -1.13 -5.16
N LEU A 167 -9.00 -1.77 -5.84
CA LEU A 167 -7.66 -2.02 -5.33
C LEU A 167 -6.65 -1.48 -6.34
N THR A 168 -5.75 -0.66 -5.87
CA THR A 168 -4.65 -0.10 -6.66
C THR A 168 -3.35 -0.82 -6.28
N VAL A 169 -2.64 -1.35 -7.26
CA VAL A 169 -1.26 -1.84 -7.10
C VAL A 169 -0.31 -0.80 -7.66
N ARG A 170 0.59 -0.28 -6.82
CA ARG A 170 1.61 0.68 -7.21
C ARG A 170 2.98 0.03 -7.26
N THR A 171 3.78 0.40 -8.25
CA THR A 171 5.20 0.06 -8.43
C THR A 171 5.98 1.35 -8.74
N ASP A 172 7.29 1.26 -8.86
CA ASP A 172 8.13 2.40 -9.26
C ASP A 172 7.86 2.86 -10.70
N ALA A 173 7.40 1.95 -11.60
CA ALA A 173 7.08 2.26 -13.00
C ALA A 173 5.65 2.80 -13.21
N GLY A 174 4.78 2.74 -12.20
CA GLY A 174 3.40 3.22 -12.31
C GLY A 174 2.43 2.51 -11.37
N SER A 175 1.14 2.67 -11.64
CA SER A 175 0.08 2.04 -10.87
C SER A 175 -0.96 1.38 -11.75
N VAL A 176 -1.59 0.33 -11.22
CA VAL A 176 -2.65 -0.44 -11.87
C VAL A 176 -3.86 -0.45 -10.96
N ARG A 177 -5.02 -0.06 -11.51
CA ARG A 177 -6.32 -0.15 -10.86
C ARG A 177 -7.24 -1.04 -11.68
N HIS A 178 -7.95 -1.94 -11.03
CA HIS A 178 -8.85 -2.88 -11.70
C HIS A 178 -10.32 -2.48 -11.59
N VAL A 179 -11.13 -3.06 -12.49
CA VAL A 179 -12.61 -2.98 -12.47
C VAL A 179 -13.15 -4.39 -12.76
N GLY A 180 -13.27 -5.24 -11.70
CA GLY A 180 -13.80 -6.61 -11.81
C GLY A 180 -12.97 -7.51 -12.74
N THR A 181 -11.78 -7.96 -12.29
CA THR A 181 -10.76 -8.54 -13.18
C THR A 181 -9.97 -9.66 -12.55
N GLN A 182 -9.39 -10.52 -13.42
CA GLN A 182 -8.26 -11.39 -13.09
C GLN A 182 -7.01 -10.88 -13.83
N TYR A 183 -5.96 -10.53 -13.11
CA TYR A 183 -4.73 -10.01 -13.69
C TYR A 183 -3.52 -10.23 -12.78
N GLU A 184 -2.34 -10.21 -13.39
CA GLU A 184 -1.05 -10.22 -12.69
C GLU A 184 -0.39 -8.86 -12.83
N VAL A 185 0.24 -8.40 -11.75
CA VAL A 185 1.23 -7.31 -11.77
C VAL A 185 2.55 -7.89 -11.32
N ARG A 186 3.57 -7.80 -12.17
CA ARG A 186 4.92 -8.31 -11.91
C ARG A 186 5.94 -7.19 -12.09
N THR A 187 6.88 -7.10 -11.16
CA THR A 187 8.08 -6.26 -11.33
C THR A 187 9.18 -7.09 -12.00
N HIS A 188 9.81 -6.55 -13.02
CA HIS A 188 10.95 -7.17 -13.69
C HIS A 188 12.05 -6.12 -13.88
N ALA A 189 13.13 -6.22 -13.13
CA ALA A 189 14.06 -5.11 -12.92
C ALA A 189 13.27 -3.87 -12.45
N ASP A 190 13.32 -2.77 -13.21
CA ASP A 190 12.59 -1.54 -12.88
C ASP A 190 11.25 -1.44 -13.64
N ASP A 191 10.93 -2.41 -14.52
CA ASP A 191 9.70 -2.40 -15.31
C ASP A 191 8.52 -2.99 -14.50
N MET A 192 7.32 -2.50 -14.80
CA MET A 192 6.06 -3.13 -14.40
C MET A 192 5.47 -3.89 -15.59
N VAL A 193 5.16 -5.17 -15.40
CA VAL A 193 4.46 -6.00 -16.40
C VAL A 193 3.08 -6.32 -15.85
N VAL A 194 2.05 -5.98 -16.63
CA VAL A 194 0.64 -6.23 -16.31
C VAL A 194 0.08 -7.19 -17.34
N SER A 195 -0.36 -8.37 -16.91
CA SER A 195 -0.99 -9.38 -17.76
C SER A 195 -2.45 -9.52 -17.36
N VAL A 196 -3.37 -9.27 -18.29
CA VAL A 196 -4.81 -9.29 -18.02
C VAL A 196 -5.42 -10.61 -18.52
N ARG A 197 -5.93 -11.40 -17.59
CA ARG A 197 -6.57 -12.69 -17.89
C ARG A 197 -8.05 -12.53 -18.18
N GLU A 198 -8.75 -11.69 -17.39
CA GLU A 198 -10.17 -11.40 -17.53
C GLU A 198 -10.47 -9.95 -17.17
N GLY A 199 -11.42 -9.33 -17.85
CA GLY A 199 -11.90 -7.97 -17.55
C GLY A 199 -10.99 -6.87 -18.09
N ARG A 200 -10.82 -5.78 -17.31
CA ARG A 200 -10.10 -4.58 -17.73
C ARG A 200 -9.36 -3.96 -16.55
N VAL A 201 -8.18 -3.41 -16.83
CA VAL A 201 -7.39 -2.61 -15.88
C VAL A 201 -7.12 -1.21 -16.43
N MET A 202 -6.93 -0.26 -15.53
CA MET A 202 -6.44 1.08 -15.82
C MET A 202 -5.00 1.19 -15.31
N ILE A 203 -4.10 1.64 -16.17
CA ILE A 203 -2.68 1.80 -15.87
C ILE A 203 -2.35 3.29 -15.93
N ALA A 204 -1.79 3.84 -14.85
CA ALA A 204 -1.28 5.19 -14.80
C ALA A 204 0.24 5.16 -14.62
N ASN A 205 0.97 5.94 -15.42
CA ASN A 205 2.42 6.05 -15.37
C ASN A 205 2.87 7.49 -15.65
N ALA A 206 4.17 7.73 -15.75
CA ALA A 206 4.74 9.05 -16.00
C ALA A 206 4.29 9.70 -17.33
N ALA A 207 3.91 8.90 -18.33
CA ALA A 207 3.46 9.38 -19.65
C ALA A 207 1.94 9.62 -19.71
N GLY A 208 1.17 9.19 -18.72
CA GLY A 208 -0.28 9.36 -18.65
C GLY A 208 -1.03 8.10 -18.27
N THR A 209 -2.29 8.01 -18.70
CA THR A 209 -3.18 6.88 -18.39
C THR A 209 -3.46 6.04 -19.63
N SER A 210 -3.47 4.72 -19.45
CA SER A 210 -3.73 3.72 -20.49
C SER A 210 -4.66 2.64 -19.92
N SER A 211 -5.27 1.81 -20.77
CA SER A 211 -6.05 0.66 -20.31
C SER A 211 -5.49 -0.64 -20.88
N GLY A 212 -5.65 -1.74 -20.15
CA GLY A 212 -5.43 -3.10 -20.60
C GLY A 212 -6.72 -3.92 -20.55
N VAL A 213 -6.92 -4.82 -21.52
CA VAL A 213 -8.08 -5.69 -21.59
C VAL A 213 -7.66 -7.16 -21.58
N ALA A 214 -8.61 -8.07 -21.34
CA ALA A 214 -8.36 -9.50 -21.35
C ALA A 214 -7.58 -9.95 -22.61
N GLY A 215 -6.54 -10.75 -22.40
CA GLY A 215 -5.66 -11.24 -23.45
C GLY A 215 -4.46 -10.34 -23.74
N GLU A 216 -4.32 -9.19 -23.08
CA GLU A 216 -3.16 -8.30 -23.23
C GLU A 216 -2.12 -8.49 -22.13
N GLU A 217 -0.85 -8.38 -22.52
CA GLU A 217 0.30 -8.14 -21.65
C GLU A 217 0.84 -6.74 -21.92
N ILE A 218 1.01 -5.94 -20.89
CA ILE A 218 1.46 -4.55 -20.99
C ILE A 218 2.69 -4.38 -20.11
N ARG A 219 3.82 -4.06 -20.74
CA ARG A 219 5.06 -3.69 -20.06
C ARG A 219 5.18 -2.17 -20.02
N VAL A 220 5.43 -1.65 -18.84
CA VAL A 220 5.61 -0.22 -18.57
C VAL A 220 7.00 -0.02 -18.00
N THR A 221 7.81 0.81 -18.66
CA THR A 221 9.14 1.19 -18.17
C THR A 221 9.05 2.36 -17.19
N PRO A 222 10.07 2.64 -16.36
CA PRO A 222 10.11 3.81 -15.47
C PRO A 222 9.99 5.15 -16.21
N ARG A 223 10.37 5.18 -17.52
CA ARG A 223 10.22 6.36 -18.38
C ARG A 223 8.80 6.53 -18.92
N GLY A 224 7.89 5.60 -18.62
CA GLY A 224 6.52 5.60 -19.09
C GLY A 224 6.30 5.02 -20.49
N GLU A 225 7.31 4.40 -21.09
CA GLU A 225 7.16 3.70 -22.38
C GLU A 225 6.29 2.45 -22.17
N ILE A 226 5.36 2.21 -23.11
CA ILE A 226 4.44 1.08 -23.07
C ILE A 226 4.71 0.16 -24.25
N VAL A 227 4.97 -1.12 -23.95
CA VAL A 227 5.05 -2.21 -24.94
C VAL A 227 3.89 -3.16 -24.68
N ARG A 228 3.16 -3.54 -25.75
CA ARG A 228 2.02 -4.44 -25.69
C ARG A 228 2.33 -5.76 -26.33
N GLY A 229 1.90 -6.84 -25.68
CA GLY A 229 1.93 -8.21 -26.14
C GLY A 229 0.57 -8.88 -25.93
N THR A 230 0.51 -10.18 -26.18
CA THR A 230 -0.69 -10.99 -25.95
C THR A 230 -0.39 -12.12 -24.97
N VAL A 231 -1.39 -12.51 -24.18
CA VAL A 231 -1.34 -13.62 -23.24
C VAL A 231 -2.67 -14.38 -23.25
N ALA A 232 -2.64 -15.69 -23.46
CA ALA A 232 -3.86 -16.50 -23.42
C ALA A 232 -4.38 -16.65 -21.98
N ALA A 233 -5.70 -16.74 -21.78
CA ALA A 233 -6.28 -16.95 -20.46
C ALA A 233 -5.83 -18.26 -19.80
N HIS A 234 -5.45 -19.27 -20.58
CA HIS A 234 -4.94 -20.57 -20.14
C HIS A 234 -3.41 -20.73 -20.32
N ASP A 235 -2.67 -19.61 -20.51
CA ASP A 235 -1.21 -19.64 -20.65
C ASP A 235 -0.55 -20.29 -19.41
N PRO A 236 0.48 -21.14 -19.60
CA PRO A 236 1.18 -21.81 -18.51
C PRO A 236 1.74 -20.87 -17.44
N ARG A 237 1.98 -19.59 -17.76
CA ARG A 237 2.41 -18.57 -16.77
C ARG A 237 1.45 -18.42 -15.58
N TRP A 238 0.16 -18.74 -15.75
CA TRP A 238 -0.85 -18.67 -14.70
C TRP A 238 -0.82 -19.84 -13.73
N GLN A 239 -0.04 -20.90 -14.03
CA GLN A 239 -0.03 -22.12 -13.23
C GLN A 239 0.35 -21.87 -11.77
N TRP A 240 1.27 -20.94 -11.51
CA TRP A 240 1.64 -20.59 -10.15
C TRP A 240 0.45 -19.99 -9.36
N ALA A 241 -0.33 -19.13 -10.02
CA ALA A 241 -1.52 -18.53 -9.41
C ALA A 241 -2.61 -19.58 -9.19
N ALA A 242 -2.83 -20.49 -10.16
CA ALA A 242 -3.79 -21.58 -10.03
C ALA A 242 -3.38 -22.54 -8.91
N SER A 243 -2.09 -22.89 -8.78
CA SER A 243 -1.60 -23.76 -7.70
C SER A 243 -1.75 -23.16 -6.31
N THR A 244 -1.80 -21.82 -6.21
CA THR A 244 -1.98 -21.06 -4.97
C THR A 244 -3.44 -20.63 -4.76
N ALA A 245 -4.37 -21.13 -5.58
CA ALA A 245 -5.80 -20.79 -5.48
C ALA A 245 -6.35 -21.03 -4.06
N PRO A 246 -7.29 -20.18 -3.59
CA PRO A 246 -8.02 -20.45 -2.38
C PRO A 246 -8.70 -21.82 -2.44
N GLN A 247 -8.73 -22.51 -1.31
CA GLN A 247 -9.35 -23.84 -1.22
C GLN A 247 -10.85 -23.75 -1.51
N PHE A 248 -11.33 -24.62 -2.39
CA PHE A 248 -12.76 -24.75 -2.68
C PHE A 248 -13.36 -25.85 -1.80
N ASP A 249 -14.41 -25.55 -1.07
CA ASP A 249 -15.16 -26.57 -0.35
C ASP A 249 -16.16 -27.22 -1.31
N ILE A 250 -15.93 -28.49 -1.62
CA ILE A 250 -16.81 -29.23 -2.52
C ILE A 250 -18.10 -29.73 -1.87
N ASN A 251 -18.20 -29.73 -0.53
CA ASN A 251 -19.32 -30.31 0.18
C ASN A 251 -20.64 -29.60 -0.16
N ASP A 252 -21.63 -30.43 -0.53
CA ASP A 252 -22.98 -30.03 -0.93
C ASP A 252 -23.06 -29.10 -2.18
N HIS A 253 -21.94 -28.79 -2.82
CA HIS A 253 -21.90 -28.14 -4.12
C HIS A 253 -22.13 -29.14 -5.22
N THR A 254 -22.72 -28.68 -6.36
CA THR A 254 -22.86 -29.52 -7.54
C THR A 254 -21.53 -29.62 -8.30
N LEU A 255 -21.39 -30.70 -9.09
CA LEU A 255 -20.22 -30.82 -9.98
C LEU A 255 -20.12 -29.65 -10.94
N ALA A 256 -21.24 -29.08 -11.41
CA ALA A 256 -21.22 -27.91 -12.28
C ALA A 256 -20.56 -26.68 -11.59
N VAL A 257 -20.89 -26.38 -10.33
CA VAL A 257 -20.28 -25.29 -9.58
C VAL A 257 -18.77 -25.53 -9.35
N PHE A 258 -18.39 -26.78 -9.08
CA PHE A 258 -16.98 -27.15 -8.98
C PHE A 258 -16.25 -26.97 -10.33
N LEU A 259 -16.87 -27.36 -11.45
CA LEU A 259 -16.29 -27.16 -12.78
C LEU A 259 -16.14 -25.67 -13.13
N GLU A 260 -17.07 -24.81 -12.71
CA GLU A 260 -16.96 -23.36 -12.87
C GLU A 260 -15.76 -22.79 -12.09
N TRP A 261 -15.54 -23.29 -10.85
CA TRP A 261 -14.35 -22.93 -10.09
C TRP A 261 -13.05 -23.37 -10.80
N VAL A 262 -12.99 -24.63 -11.29
CA VAL A 262 -11.82 -25.10 -12.05
C VAL A 262 -11.61 -24.27 -13.31
N ALA A 263 -12.67 -23.94 -14.04
CA ALA A 263 -12.62 -23.11 -15.24
C ALA A 263 -12.05 -21.73 -14.95
N ARG A 264 -12.54 -21.09 -13.89
CA ARG A 264 -12.07 -19.79 -13.44
C ARG A 264 -10.59 -19.81 -13.06
N GLU A 265 -10.16 -20.81 -12.29
CA GLU A 265 -8.78 -20.92 -11.82
C GLU A 265 -7.79 -21.30 -12.94
N THR A 266 -8.23 -22.08 -13.92
CA THR A 266 -7.37 -22.51 -15.05
C THR A 266 -7.46 -21.59 -16.28
N GLY A 267 -8.45 -20.67 -16.33
CA GLY A 267 -8.73 -19.81 -17.48
C GLY A 267 -9.25 -20.56 -18.70
N ARG A 268 -9.75 -21.77 -18.48
CA ARG A 268 -10.36 -22.61 -19.51
C ARG A 268 -11.88 -22.50 -19.49
N LYS A 269 -12.57 -22.97 -20.54
CA LYS A 269 -14.03 -22.99 -20.61
C LYS A 269 -14.52 -24.41 -20.51
N VAL A 270 -15.57 -24.65 -19.72
CA VAL A 270 -16.24 -25.97 -19.65
C VAL A 270 -17.15 -26.12 -20.86
N VAL A 271 -17.05 -27.27 -21.52
CA VAL A 271 -17.93 -27.70 -22.61
C VAL A 271 -18.41 -29.10 -22.31
N TYR A 272 -19.71 -29.33 -22.50
CA TYR A 272 -20.33 -30.64 -22.31
C TYR A 272 -20.57 -31.31 -23.67
N ALA A 273 -20.27 -32.61 -23.77
CA ALA A 273 -20.49 -33.39 -24.98
C ALA A 273 -21.98 -33.49 -25.31
N SER A 274 -22.84 -33.53 -24.30
CA SER A 274 -24.29 -33.65 -24.47
C SER A 274 -25.05 -32.87 -23.40
N SER A 275 -26.34 -32.56 -23.63
CA SER A 275 -27.24 -32.01 -22.64
C SER A 275 -27.45 -32.94 -21.43
N ALA A 276 -27.33 -34.22 -21.63
CA ALA A 276 -27.38 -35.23 -20.59
C ALA A 276 -26.17 -35.10 -19.65
N ALA A 277 -24.95 -34.93 -20.19
CA ALA A 277 -23.76 -34.68 -19.39
C ALA A 277 -23.88 -33.39 -18.57
N GLN A 278 -24.41 -32.31 -19.16
CA GLN A 278 -24.66 -31.05 -18.45
C GLN A 278 -25.69 -31.21 -17.31
N SER A 279 -26.81 -31.93 -17.59
CA SER A 279 -27.84 -32.20 -16.59
C SER A 279 -27.30 -33.06 -15.45
N ALA A 280 -26.46 -34.05 -15.75
CA ALA A 280 -25.79 -34.88 -14.74
C ALA A 280 -24.85 -34.04 -13.85
N ALA A 281 -24.05 -33.13 -14.42
CA ALA A 281 -23.18 -32.26 -13.69
C ALA A 281 -23.96 -31.28 -12.75
N ASN A 282 -25.08 -30.75 -13.22
CA ASN A 282 -25.97 -29.88 -12.44
C ASN A 282 -26.66 -30.60 -11.29
N GLY A 283 -26.98 -31.90 -11.43
CA GLY A 283 -27.67 -32.69 -10.41
C GLY A 283 -26.74 -33.36 -9.41
N LEU A 284 -25.49 -33.62 -9.76
CA LEU A 284 -24.54 -34.39 -8.97
C LEU A 284 -23.95 -33.55 -7.84
N LYS A 285 -24.34 -33.78 -6.59
CA LYS A 285 -23.74 -33.17 -5.40
C LYS A 285 -22.47 -33.89 -4.97
N LEU A 286 -21.44 -33.10 -4.71
CA LEU A 286 -20.13 -33.59 -4.28
C LEU A 286 -20.04 -33.68 -2.76
N ARG A 287 -19.20 -34.59 -2.27
CA ARG A 287 -18.81 -34.72 -0.88
C ARG A 287 -17.39 -35.20 -0.78
N GLY A 288 -16.63 -34.69 0.19
CA GLY A 288 -15.24 -35.08 0.40
C GLY A 288 -14.33 -33.86 0.60
N SER A 289 -13.05 -34.05 0.28
CA SER A 289 -12.05 -32.99 0.44
C SER A 289 -11.07 -32.99 -0.73
N ILE A 290 -10.80 -31.81 -1.24
CA ILE A 290 -9.77 -31.56 -2.26
C ILE A 290 -8.66 -30.66 -1.69
N VAL A 291 -8.55 -30.59 -0.37
CA VAL A 291 -7.54 -29.77 0.32
C VAL A 291 -6.12 -30.16 -0.14
N GLY A 292 -5.34 -29.16 -0.51
CA GLY A 292 -3.96 -29.35 -0.98
C GLY A 292 -3.83 -29.68 -2.47
N LEU A 293 -4.92 -29.95 -3.19
CA LEU A 293 -4.89 -30.19 -4.62
C LEU A 293 -4.94 -28.87 -5.41
N ASP A 294 -4.18 -28.79 -6.49
CA ASP A 294 -4.38 -27.76 -7.53
C ASP A 294 -5.65 -28.05 -8.34
N PRO A 295 -6.20 -27.08 -9.10
CA PRO A 295 -7.47 -27.24 -9.80
C PRO A 295 -7.50 -28.39 -10.82
N ASP A 296 -6.43 -28.65 -11.57
CA ASP A 296 -6.37 -29.74 -12.55
C ASP A 296 -6.31 -31.11 -11.85
N THR A 297 -5.52 -31.24 -10.79
CA THR A 297 -5.45 -32.45 -9.97
C THR A 297 -6.79 -32.72 -9.26
N ALA A 298 -7.40 -31.68 -8.70
CA ALA A 298 -8.72 -31.77 -8.09
C ALA A 298 -9.80 -32.21 -9.10
N LEU A 299 -9.78 -31.68 -10.33
CA LEU A 299 -10.69 -32.07 -11.41
C LEU A 299 -10.59 -33.57 -11.71
N ASN A 300 -9.38 -34.09 -11.87
CA ASN A 300 -9.18 -35.48 -12.15
C ASN A 300 -9.64 -36.37 -10.99
N ALA A 301 -9.32 -35.98 -9.76
CA ALA A 301 -9.74 -36.71 -8.56
C ALA A 301 -11.27 -36.77 -8.42
N VAL A 302 -11.96 -35.64 -8.58
CA VAL A 302 -13.42 -35.58 -8.48
C VAL A 302 -14.08 -36.39 -9.60
N LEU A 303 -13.65 -36.21 -10.86
CA LEU A 303 -14.25 -36.93 -11.97
C LEU A 303 -14.07 -38.45 -11.86
N SER A 304 -12.94 -38.93 -11.33
CA SER A 304 -12.71 -40.37 -11.12
C SER A 304 -13.72 -41.04 -10.17
N THR A 305 -14.46 -40.28 -9.40
CA THR A 305 -15.50 -40.75 -8.48
C THR A 305 -16.93 -40.63 -9.05
N THR A 306 -17.07 -40.18 -10.29
CA THR A 306 -18.35 -39.87 -10.93
C THR A 306 -18.56 -40.74 -12.21
N GLN A 307 -19.76 -40.60 -12.80
CA GLN A 307 -20.06 -41.14 -14.10
C GLN A 307 -19.65 -40.20 -15.26
N LEU A 308 -18.96 -39.13 -14.96
CA LEU A 308 -18.48 -38.14 -15.92
C LEU A 308 -16.97 -38.25 -16.05
N HIS A 309 -16.46 -38.04 -17.24
CA HIS A 309 -15.03 -38.09 -17.55
C HIS A 309 -14.62 -36.93 -18.44
N ARG A 310 -13.32 -36.62 -18.46
CA ARG A 310 -12.74 -35.68 -19.43
C ARG A 310 -12.62 -36.38 -20.77
N TYR A 311 -13.05 -35.70 -21.85
CA TYR A 311 -12.70 -36.08 -23.21
C TYR A 311 -11.70 -35.08 -23.81
N GLN A 312 -10.93 -35.53 -24.78
CA GLN A 312 -9.90 -34.69 -25.39
C GLN A 312 -10.53 -33.59 -26.24
N THR A 313 -10.09 -32.37 -25.98
CA THR A 313 -10.52 -31.14 -26.66
C THR A 313 -9.34 -30.19 -26.80
N LYS A 314 -9.57 -28.98 -27.28
CA LYS A 314 -8.53 -27.94 -27.35
C LYS A 314 -8.07 -27.53 -25.92
N ASP A 315 -6.82 -27.09 -25.78
CA ASP A 315 -6.21 -26.75 -24.50
C ASP A 315 -6.97 -25.68 -23.73
N GLU A 316 -7.69 -24.82 -24.42
CA GLU A 316 -8.54 -23.75 -23.84
C GLU A 316 -9.88 -24.27 -23.27
N LEU A 317 -10.18 -25.55 -23.42
CA LEU A 317 -11.45 -26.14 -23.04
C LEU A 317 -11.27 -27.28 -22.02
N ILE A 318 -12.27 -27.46 -21.17
CA ILE A 318 -12.47 -28.64 -20.30
C ILE A 318 -13.68 -29.42 -20.87
N GLY A 319 -13.40 -30.43 -21.59
CA GLY A 319 -14.45 -31.30 -22.17
C GLY A 319 -14.98 -32.30 -21.14
N ILE A 320 -16.31 -32.35 -20.93
CA ILE A 320 -17.00 -33.26 -19.99
C ILE A 320 -18.03 -34.09 -20.71
N ALA A 321 -17.93 -35.41 -20.59
CA ALA A 321 -18.84 -36.37 -21.17
C ALA A 321 -19.32 -37.40 -20.14
N LEU A 322 -20.45 -38.04 -20.40
CA LEU A 322 -20.89 -39.21 -19.64
C LEU A 322 -20.10 -40.45 -20.08
N THR A 323 -19.86 -41.38 -19.16
CA THR A 323 -19.14 -42.62 -19.43
C THR A 323 -19.89 -43.55 -20.45
N SER A 324 -21.16 -43.27 -20.71
CA SER A 324 -22.01 -43.98 -21.68
C SER A 324 -22.13 -43.25 -23.03
N ASP A 325 -21.56 -42.07 -23.15
CA ASP A 325 -21.45 -41.31 -24.40
C ASP A 325 -20.10 -41.65 -25.10
#